data_0cbeb9d009da5e4a73b834002a417eb4
#
_entry.id   0cbeb9d009da5e4a73b834002a417eb4
#
_cell.length_a   1.000
_cell.length_b   1.000
_cell.length_c   1.000
_cell.angle_alpha   90.00
_cell.angle_beta   90.00
_cell.angle_gamma   90.00
#
_symmetry.space_group_name_H-M   'P 1'
#
loop_
_entity.id
_entity.type
_entity.pdbx_description
1 polymer ?
#
loop_
_entity_poly.entity_id
_entity_poly.type
_entity_poly.pdbx_seq_one_letter_code
_entity_poly.pdbx_strand_id
1 'polypeptide(L)'
;VRQPNELLATWEGAKLGKEEAQAISGLARVRWLADLPGILHGLMCESDVVFFNSNEHERAVIEVESRDARCARQLMARYPLHRYERLAPLLRNLRAVKSSAEVDLTRQAIAITDAGLRRVLGMLRPGVMEYEIEAEVLAEFTRRRAKMAYGPIVAAGKNACVLHYGS
;
A
#
# COMPACT_ATOMS: atom_id res chain seq x y z
N VAL A 1 1.45 -5.31 16.33
CA VAL A 1 2.31 -6.41 15.84
C VAL A 1 1.72 -7.76 16.20
N ARG A 2 2.04 -8.80 15.45
CA ARG A 2 1.69 -10.19 15.81
C ARG A 2 2.69 -10.72 16.83
N GLN A 3 2.22 -11.55 17.75
CA GLN A 3 3.13 -12.24 18.69
C GLN A 3 4.10 -13.15 17.91
N PRO A 4 5.37 -13.20 18.31
CA PRO A 4 6.33 -14.14 17.75
C PRO A 4 5.82 -15.58 17.85
N ASN A 5 6.07 -16.36 16.82
CA ASN A 5 5.75 -17.78 16.74
C ASN A 5 6.91 -18.48 16.05
N GLU A 6 7.56 -19.42 16.72
CA GLU A 6 8.75 -20.12 16.22
C GLU A 6 8.48 -20.90 14.93
N LEU A 7 7.31 -21.55 14.83
CA LEU A 7 6.93 -22.28 13.63
C LEU A 7 6.75 -21.35 12.43
N LEU A 8 6.10 -20.19 12.62
CA LEU A 8 5.95 -19.19 11.57
C LEU A 8 7.26 -18.50 11.22
N ALA A 9 8.18 -18.36 12.19
CA ALA A 9 9.50 -17.76 11.94
C ALA A 9 10.32 -18.57 10.92
N THR A 10 10.16 -19.88 10.89
CA THR A 10 10.80 -20.73 9.88
C THR A 10 10.32 -20.42 8.45
N TRP A 11 9.05 -20.07 8.27
CA TRP A 11 8.45 -19.82 6.96
C TRP A 11 8.46 -18.35 6.54
N GLU A 12 8.27 -17.44 7.49
CA GLU A 12 8.07 -16.02 7.22
C GLU A 12 9.20 -15.12 7.73
N GLY A 13 10.22 -15.72 8.37
CA GLY A 13 11.26 -15.00 9.08
C GLY A 13 10.81 -14.49 10.45
N ALA A 14 11.77 -14.04 11.26
CA ALA A 14 11.50 -13.46 12.57
C ALA A 14 10.61 -12.22 12.47
N LYS A 15 9.63 -12.12 13.34
CA LYS A 15 8.76 -10.93 13.45
C LYS A 15 9.28 -9.99 14.52
N LEU A 16 9.12 -8.69 14.28
CA LEU A 16 9.53 -7.66 15.23
C LEU A 16 8.77 -7.79 16.56
N GLY A 17 9.50 -7.66 17.65
CA GLY A 17 8.92 -7.45 18.99
C GLY A 17 8.27 -6.07 19.13
N LYS A 18 7.62 -5.79 20.28
CA LYS A 18 6.98 -4.48 20.49
C LYS A 18 8.01 -3.35 20.57
N GLU A 19 9.07 -3.56 21.32
CA GLU A 19 10.13 -2.58 21.56
C GLU A 19 10.88 -2.26 20.25
N GLU A 20 11.21 -3.28 19.48
CA GLU A 20 11.86 -3.12 18.18
C GLU A 20 10.95 -2.42 17.17
N ALA A 21 9.65 -2.80 17.13
CA ALA A 21 8.68 -2.12 16.28
C ALA A 21 8.46 -0.65 16.68
N GLN A 22 8.52 -0.32 17.98
CA GLN A 22 8.50 1.05 18.48
C GLN A 22 9.73 1.83 18.00
N ALA A 23 10.91 1.25 18.16
CA ALA A 23 12.17 1.90 17.76
C ALA A 23 12.21 2.20 16.24
N ILE A 24 11.76 1.26 15.42
CA ILE A 24 11.78 1.41 13.95
C ILE A 24 10.69 2.38 13.46
N SER A 25 9.49 2.32 14.05
CA SER A 25 8.35 3.11 13.56
C SER A 25 8.25 4.50 14.17
N GLY A 26 8.93 4.77 15.28
CA GLY A 26 8.77 5.99 16.05
C GLY A 26 7.44 6.10 16.80
N LEU A 27 6.61 5.05 16.78
CA LEU A 27 5.32 5.04 17.46
C LEU A 27 5.50 4.80 18.96
N ALA A 28 5.00 5.68 19.80
CA ALA A 28 5.12 5.59 21.26
C ALA A 28 4.42 4.35 21.86
N ARG A 29 3.39 3.82 21.20
CA ARG A 29 2.62 2.68 21.69
C ARG A 29 2.42 1.63 20.61
N VAL A 30 3.05 0.49 20.76
CA VAL A 30 2.84 -0.72 19.95
C VAL A 30 2.20 -1.80 20.81
N ARG A 31 1.17 -2.43 20.31
CA ARG A 31 0.40 -3.48 21.00
C ARG A 31 0.40 -4.77 20.21
N TRP A 32 0.14 -5.89 20.87
CA TRP A 32 -0.10 -7.13 20.16
C TRP A 32 -1.43 -7.11 19.42
N LEU A 33 -1.49 -7.74 18.27
CA LEU A 33 -2.74 -7.84 17.50
C LEU A 33 -3.83 -8.62 18.28
N ALA A 34 -3.44 -9.53 19.12
CA ALA A 34 -4.36 -10.27 19.99
C ALA A 34 -5.10 -9.37 21.01
N ASP A 35 -4.51 -8.24 21.40
CA ASP A 35 -5.12 -7.30 22.35
C ASP A 35 -6.17 -6.38 21.66
N LEU A 36 -6.23 -6.40 20.33
CA LEU A 36 -7.08 -5.48 19.55
C LEU A 36 -8.56 -5.50 19.96
N PRO A 37 -9.20 -6.66 20.21
CA PRO A 37 -10.63 -6.68 20.59
C PRO A 37 -10.90 -5.94 21.90
N GLY A 38 -10.04 -6.12 22.91
CA GLY A 38 -10.16 -5.44 24.20
C GLY A 38 -9.88 -3.93 24.11
N ILE A 39 -8.83 -3.56 23.39
CA ILE A 39 -8.49 -2.15 23.13
C ILE A 39 -9.61 -1.45 22.37
N LEU A 40 -10.14 -2.08 21.33
CA LEU A 40 -11.21 -1.55 20.53
C LEU A 40 -12.49 -1.36 21.35
N HIS A 41 -12.83 -2.33 22.23
CA HIS A 41 -13.96 -2.21 23.13
C HIS A 41 -13.81 -0.99 24.06
N GLY A 42 -12.63 -0.83 24.68
CA GLY A 42 -12.35 0.35 25.53
C GLY A 42 -12.53 1.67 24.77
N LEU A 43 -11.96 1.78 23.57
CA LEU A 43 -12.11 2.95 22.73
C LEU A 43 -13.57 3.23 22.36
N MET A 44 -14.34 2.19 22.05
CA MET A 44 -15.78 2.34 21.77
C MET A 44 -16.56 2.84 22.98
N CYS A 45 -16.20 2.42 24.20
CA CYS A 45 -16.86 2.91 25.42
C CYS A 45 -16.56 4.39 25.73
N GLU A 46 -15.47 4.92 25.21
CA GLU A 46 -15.02 6.31 25.46
C GLU A 46 -15.33 7.28 24.30
N SER A 47 -15.87 6.78 23.18
CA SER A 47 -16.06 7.55 21.95
C SER A 47 -17.53 7.66 21.56
N ASP A 48 -17.97 8.84 21.14
CA ASP A 48 -19.31 9.05 20.60
C ASP A 48 -19.38 8.88 19.09
N VAL A 49 -18.25 9.08 18.39
CA VAL A 49 -18.17 9.10 16.93
C VAL A 49 -17.06 8.15 16.45
N VAL A 50 -17.38 7.37 15.44
CA VAL A 50 -16.46 6.44 14.80
C VAL A 50 -16.37 6.74 13.31
N PHE A 51 -15.14 6.90 12.80
CA PHE A 51 -14.89 7.12 11.38
C PHE A 51 -14.47 5.82 10.72
N PHE A 52 -15.21 5.41 9.70
CA PHE A 52 -14.89 4.24 8.90
C PHE A 52 -14.27 4.60 7.55
N ASN A 53 -13.27 3.82 7.18
CA ASN A 53 -12.75 3.83 5.81
C ASN A 53 -13.63 2.97 4.91
N SER A 54 -13.94 3.48 3.73
CA SER A 54 -14.66 2.75 2.68
C SER A 54 -14.05 3.10 1.31
N ASN A 55 -14.23 2.21 0.34
CA ASN A 55 -13.87 2.53 -1.03
C ASN A 55 -14.96 3.39 -1.66
N GLU A 56 -14.74 4.71 -1.71
CA GLU A 56 -15.69 5.70 -2.20
C GLU A 56 -15.35 6.20 -3.62
N HIS A 57 -14.53 5.47 -4.35
CA HIS A 57 -14.21 5.83 -5.71
C HIS A 57 -15.39 5.50 -6.63
N GLU A 58 -15.77 6.40 -7.52
CA GLU A 58 -16.92 6.25 -8.43
C GLU A 58 -16.88 4.99 -9.33
N ARG A 59 -15.66 4.49 -9.62
CA ARG A 59 -15.43 3.26 -10.39
C ARG A 59 -15.33 2.02 -9.52
N ALA A 60 -15.55 2.13 -8.21
CA ALA A 60 -15.48 0.98 -7.33
C ALA A 60 -16.72 0.12 -7.52
N VAL A 61 -16.55 -1.03 -8.14
CA VAL A 61 -17.55 -2.11 -8.15
C VAL A 61 -17.16 -3.09 -7.06
N ILE A 62 -17.98 -3.14 -5.99
CA ILE A 62 -17.70 -4.00 -4.83
C ILE A 62 -18.51 -5.28 -4.99
N GLU A 63 -17.93 -6.31 -5.59
CA GLU A 63 -18.54 -7.64 -5.72
C GLU A 63 -18.35 -8.48 -4.45
N VAL A 64 -17.25 -8.27 -3.74
CA VAL A 64 -16.91 -9.00 -2.52
C VAL A 64 -16.71 -8.02 -1.37
N GLU A 65 -17.32 -8.32 -0.21
CA GLU A 65 -17.21 -7.48 0.98
C GLU A 65 -15.75 -7.30 1.39
N SER A 66 -15.29 -6.04 1.43
CA SER A 66 -13.94 -5.71 1.88
C SER A 66 -13.75 -5.97 3.38
N ARG A 67 -12.50 -6.05 3.84
CA ARG A 67 -12.19 -6.17 5.27
C ARG A 67 -12.75 -4.98 6.07
N ASP A 68 -12.65 -3.77 5.52
CA ASP A 68 -13.13 -2.55 6.17
C ASP A 68 -14.64 -2.56 6.29
N ALA A 69 -15.37 -2.94 5.23
CA ALA A 69 -16.82 -3.05 5.27
C ALA A 69 -17.31 -4.10 6.28
N ARG A 70 -16.63 -5.24 6.36
CA ARG A 70 -16.94 -6.28 7.35
C ARG A 70 -16.70 -5.79 8.78
N CYS A 71 -15.58 -5.10 9.02
CA CYS A 71 -15.27 -4.51 10.32
C CYS A 71 -16.33 -3.46 10.71
N ALA A 72 -16.69 -2.56 9.79
CA ALA A 72 -17.73 -1.56 10.02
C ALA A 72 -19.06 -2.19 10.38
N ARG A 73 -19.51 -3.18 9.62
CA ARG A 73 -20.77 -3.90 9.88
C ARG A 73 -20.78 -4.58 11.25
N GLN A 74 -19.67 -5.22 11.64
CA GLN A 74 -19.55 -5.87 12.94
C GLN A 74 -19.58 -4.88 14.10
N LEU A 75 -18.91 -3.75 13.96
CA LEU A 75 -18.89 -2.70 14.99
C LEU A 75 -20.25 -2.00 15.12
N MET A 76 -20.89 -1.66 14.01
CA MET A 76 -22.22 -1.07 14.00
C MET A 76 -23.25 -2.00 14.66
N ALA A 77 -23.17 -3.30 14.41
CA ALA A 77 -24.07 -4.27 15.05
C ALA A 77 -23.83 -4.39 16.55
N ARG A 78 -22.58 -4.30 17.01
CA ARG A 78 -22.20 -4.41 18.41
C ARG A 78 -22.42 -3.12 19.22
N TYR A 79 -22.28 -1.97 18.58
CA TYR A 79 -22.36 -0.63 19.19
C TYR A 79 -23.36 0.27 18.46
N PRO A 80 -24.65 -0.05 18.43
CA PRO A 80 -25.63 0.58 17.55
C PRO A 80 -25.96 2.04 17.90
N LEU A 81 -25.58 2.53 19.06
CA LEU A 81 -25.89 3.88 19.53
C LEU A 81 -24.80 4.91 19.26
N HIS A 82 -23.68 4.48 18.63
CA HIS A 82 -22.61 5.40 18.20
C HIS A 82 -22.99 6.14 16.92
N ARG A 83 -22.37 7.27 16.72
CA ARG A 83 -22.42 8.01 15.47
C ARG A 83 -21.30 7.49 14.54
N TYR A 84 -21.66 7.18 13.30
CA TYR A 84 -20.72 6.62 12.32
C TYR A 84 -20.56 7.58 11.15
N GLU A 85 -19.31 7.92 10.82
CA GLU A 85 -18.98 8.91 9.81
C GLU A 85 -17.94 8.39 8.82
N ARG A 86 -17.83 9.07 7.67
CA ARG A 86 -16.90 8.72 6.60
C ARG A 86 -15.51 9.26 6.90
N LEU A 87 -14.49 8.38 6.89
CA LEU A 87 -13.09 8.76 7.04
C LEU A 87 -12.50 9.39 5.76
N ALA A 88 -13.03 9.03 4.59
CA ALA A 88 -12.47 9.43 3.29
C ALA A 88 -12.31 10.96 3.11
N PRO A 89 -13.26 11.84 3.51
CA PRO A 89 -13.06 13.29 3.40
C PRO A 89 -11.88 13.80 4.21
N LEU A 90 -11.69 13.29 5.44
CA LEU A 90 -10.59 13.68 6.31
C LEU A 90 -9.24 13.26 5.70
N LEU A 91 -9.14 12.01 5.25
CA LEU A 91 -7.93 11.50 4.59
C LEU A 91 -7.62 12.24 3.30
N ARG A 92 -8.63 12.59 2.51
CA ARG A 92 -8.46 13.37 1.28
C ARG A 92 -7.82 14.72 1.58
N ASN A 93 -8.35 15.44 2.55
CA ASN A 93 -7.84 16.76 2.93
C ASN A 93 -6.40 16.66 3.46
N LEU A 94 -6.12 15.68 4.33
CA LEU A 94 -4.80 15.45 4.88
C LEU A 94 -3.76 15.14 3.78
N ARG A 95 -4.15 14.35 2.76
CA ARG A 95 -3.27 13.90 1.68
C ARG A 95 -3.19 14.86 0.49
N ALA A 96 -4.07 15.87 0.42
CA ALA A 96 -4.08 16.84 -0.68
C ALA A 96 -2.80 17.66 -0.72
N VAL A 97 -2.35 18.13 0.44
CA VAL A 97 -1.09 18.89 0.59
C VAL A 97 0.00 17.95 1.07
N LYS A 98 1.06 17.82 0.27
CA LYS A 98 2.19 16.92 0.56
C LYS A 98 3.17 17.59 1.49
N SER A 99 3.64 16.85 2.48
CA SER A 99 4.75 17.25 3.34
C SER A 99 6.08 17.28 2.54
N SER A 100 7.10 17.92 3.08
CA SER A 100 8.45 17.93 2.47
C SER A 100 8.99 16.50 2.29
N ALA A 101 8.80 15.63 3.28
CA ALA A 101 9.24 14.23 3.20
C ALA A 101 8.54 13.47 2.06
N GLU A 102 7.23 13.66 1.85
CA GLU A 102 6.50 13.03 0.74
C GLU A 102 6.98 13.57 -0.61
N VAL A 103 7.28 14.86 -0.71
CA VAL A 103 7.88 15.46 -1.92
C VAL A 103 9.25 14.87 -2.21
N ASP A 104 10.10 14.70 -1.20
CA ASP A 104 11.43 14.13 -1.37
C ASP A 104 11.39 12.65 -1.78
N LEU A 105 10.49 11.86 -1.21
CA LEU A 105 10.26 10.48 -1.65
C LEU A 105 9.76 10.42 -3.09
N THR A 106 8.88 11.34 -3.48
CA THR A 106 8.40 11.44 -4.86
C THR A 106 9.53 11.77 -5.83
N ARG A 107 10.42 12.71 -5.48
CA ARG A 107 11.62 13.04 -6.27
C ARG A 107 12.55 11.84 -6.43
N GLN A 108 12.76 11.07 -5.36
CA GLN A 108 13.56 9.84 -5.41
C GLN A 108 12.93 8.80 -6.35
N ALA A 109 11.61 8.60 -6.29
CA ALA A 109 10.90 7.69 -7.20
C ALA A 109 11.03 8.13 -8.67
N ILE A 110 10.92 9.43 -8.94
CA ILE A 110 11.13 10.01 -10.28
C ILE A 110 12.57 9.75 -10.77
N ALA A 111 13.57 9.97 -9.92
CA ALA A 111 14.97 9.73 -10.26
C ALA A 111 15.27 8.24 -10.59
N ILE A 112 14.58 7.31 -9.93
CA ILE A 112 14.68 5.88 -10.25
C ILE A 112 14.07 5.60 -11.63
N THR A 113 12.90 6.17 -11.90
CA THR A 113 12.22 6.00 -13.19
C THR A 113 13.04 6.61 -14.33
N ASP A 114 13.58 7.81 -14.15
CA ASP A 114 14.47 8.47 -15.14
C ASP A 114 15.70 7.61 -15.44
N ALA A 115 16.34 7.05 -14.41
CA ALA A 115 17.49 6.17 -14.61
C ALA A 115 17.12 4.90 -15.39
N GLY A 116 15.97 4.29 -15.10
CA GLY A 116 15.47 3.14 -15.87
C GLY A 116 15.22 3.49 -17.33
N LEU A 117 14.55 4.61 -17.61
CA LEU A 117 14.30 5.08 -18.96
C LEU A 117 15.60 5.39 -19.74
N ARG A 118 16.59 6.02 -19.11
CA ARG A 118 17.89 6.28 -19.74
C ARG A 118 18.61 4.99 -20.13
N ARG A 119 18.53 3.96 -19.33
CA ARG A 119 19.08 2.64 -19.68
C ARG A 119 18.38 2.06 -20.92
N VAL A 120 17.05 2.10 -20.95
CA VAL A 120 16.27 1.65 -22.09
C VAL A 120 16.66 2.42 -23.36
N LEU A 121 16.74 3.74 -23.28
CA LEU A 121 17.15 4.57 -24.43
C LEU A 121 18.54 4.18 -24.97
N GLY A 122 19.48 3.79 -24.10
CA GLY A 122 20.81 3.37 -24.49
C GLY A 122 20.87 2.00 -25.19
N MET A 123 19.82 1.19 -25.06
CA MET A 123 19.79 -0.15 -25.66
C MET A 123 18.86 -0.26 -26.88
N LEU A 124 18.03 0.74 -27.12
CA LEU A 124 17.06 0.72 -28.21
C LEU A 124 17.77 0.62 -29.58
N ARG A 125 17.46 -0.45 -30.29
CA ARG A 125 17.88 -0.71 -31.67
C ARG A 125 16.90 -1.66 -32.35
N PRO A 126 16.87 -1.75 -33.67
CA PRO A 126 16.07 -2.75 -34.35
C PRO A 126 16.42 -4.16 -33.89
N GLY A 127 15.40 -4.96 -33.57
CA GLY A 127 15.53 -6.33 -33.11
C GLY A 127 15.52 -6.52 -31.59
N VAL A 128 15.53 -5.43 -30.79
CA VAL A 128 15.33 -5.54 -29.33
C VAL A 128 13.89 -5.95 -29.05
N MET A 129 13.71 -6.94 -28.20
CA MET A 129 12.40 -7.47 -27.83
C MET A 129 11.83 -6.74 -26.61
N GLU A 130 10.50 -6.71 -26.49
CA GLU A 130 9.76 -6.01 -25.41
C GLU A 130 10.20 -6.49 -24.03
N TYR A 131 10.36 -7.80 -23.83
CA TYR A 131 10.80 -8.38 -22.55
C TYR A 131 12.23 -7.96 -22.16
N GLU A 132 13.11 -7.66 -23.12
CA GLU A 132 14.47 -7.19 -22.82
C GLU A 132 14.43 -5.78 -22.24
N ILE A 133 13.53 -4.94 -22.77
CA ILE A 133 13.28 -3.59 -22.25
C ILE A 133 12.67 -3.66 -20.86
N GLU A 134 11.67 -4.52 -20.66
CA GLU A 134 11.06 -4.74 -19.35
C GLU A 134 12.10 -5.18 -18.31
N ALA A 135 12.96 -6.13 -18.66
CA ALA A 135 14.01 -6.63 -17.80
C ALA A 135 14.98 -5.52 -17.35
N GLU A 136 15.37 -4.60 -18.24
CA GLU A 136 16.26 -3.48 -17.90
C GLU A 136 15.60 -2.48 -16.95
N VAL A 137 14.32 -2.16 -17.16
CA VAL A 137 13.58 -1.29 -16.25
C VAL A 137 13.48 -1.94 -14.86
N LEU A 138 13.05 -3.19 -14.80
CA LEU A 138 12.92 -3.95 -13.56
C LEU A 138 14.26 -4.08 -12.82
N ALA A 139 15.35 -4.32 -13.55
CA ALA A 139 16.68 -4.40 -12.97
C ALA A 139 17.10 -3.10 -12.29
N GLU A 140 16.82 -1.93 -12.89
CA GLU A 140 17.15 -0.64 -12.28
C GLU A 140 16.33 -0.38 -11.01
N PHE A 141 15.03 -0.67 -11.01
CA PHE A 141 14.20 -0.58 -9.81
C PHE A 141 14.71 -1.49 -8.70
N THR A 142 15.02 -2.74 -9.04
CA THR A 142 15.51 -3.73 -8.07
C THR A 142 16.85 -3.32 -7.47
N ARG A 143 17.82 -2.84 -8.26
CA ARG A 143 19.12 -2.33 -7.79
C ARG A 143 18.97 -1.22 -6.76
N ARG A 144 17.93 -0.39 -6.93
CA ARG A 144 17.63 0.72 -6.01
C ARG A 144 16.65 0.35 -4.90
N ARG A 145 16.39 -0.95 -4.71
CA ARG A 145 15.45 -1.48 -3.68
C ARG A 145 14.03 -0.89 -3.81
N ALA A 146 13.64 -0.50 -5.02
CA ALA A 146 12.31 -0.01 -5.34
C ALA A 146 11.50 -1.10 -6.05
N LYS A 147 10.20 -0.91 -6.07
CA LYS A 147 9.25 -1.74 -6.82
C LYS A 147 8.42 -0.84 -7.71
N MET A 148 7.99 -1.37 -8.84
CA MET A 148 7.01 -0.69 -9.68
C MET A 148 5.65 -0.68 -9.00
N ALA A 149 4.88 0.38 -9.22
CA ALA A 149 3.55 0.54 -8.63
C ALA A 149 2.53 -0.46 -9.20
N TYR A 150 2.76 -0.89 -10.44
CA TYR A 150 1.97 -1.89 -11.18
C TYR A 150 2.87 -2.59 -12.19
N GLY A 151 2.41 -3.69 -12.77
CA GLY A 151 3.16 -4.40 -13.82
C GLY A 151 3.45 -3.47 -15.00
N PRO A 152 4.69 -3.43 -15.51
CA PRO A 152 5.02 -2.60 -16.66
C PRO A 152 4.27 -3.06 -17.90
N ILE A 153 3.87 -2.11 -18.73
CA ILE A 153 3.35 -2.38 -20.07
C ILE A 153 4.43 -1.91 -21.04
N VAL A 154 5.05 -2.87 -21.72
CA VAL A 154 6.07 -2.61 -22.75
C VAL A 154 5.56 -3.16 -24.06
N ALA A 155 5.29 -2.27 -25.00
CA ALA A 155 4.68 -2.63 -26.28
C ALA A 155 5.34 -1.88 -27.43
N ALA A 156 5.58 -2.59 -28.56
CA ALA A 156 6.18 -2.05 -29.76
C ALA A 156 5.36 -2.38 -31.02
N GLY A 157 5.49 -1.59 -32.05
CA GLY A 157 4.80 -1.81 -33.30
C GLY A 157 3.27 -1.91 -33.14
N LYS A 158 2.67 -2.98 -33.65
CA LYS A 158 1.22 -3.25 -33.56
C LYS A 158 0.73 -3.43 -32.12
N ASN A 159 1.59 -3.95 -31.22
CA ASN A 159 1.25 -4.16 -29.81
C ASN A 159 1.01 -2.85 -29.08
N ALA A 160 1.69 -1.78 -29.47
CA ALA A 160 1.50 -0.45 -28.92
C ALA A 160 0.13 0.19 -29.20
N CYS A 161 -0.66 -0.42 -30.07
CA CYS A 161 -2.05 -0.02 -30.34
C CYS A 161 -3.05 -0.59 -29.32
N VAL A 162 -2.60 -1.42 -28.38
CA VAL A 162 -3.42 -2.03 -27.34
C VAL A 162 -3.11 -1.39 -25.98
N LEU A 163 -4.12 -0.74 -25.36
CA LEU A 163 -3.92 0.06 -24.12
C LEU A 163 -3.45 -0.77 -22.93
N HIS A 164 -3.95 -1.98 -22.75
CA HIS A 164 -3.59 -2.90 -21.68
C HIS A 164 -2.95 -4.16 -22.24
N TYR A 165 -1.96 -3.96 -23.12
CA TYR A 165 -1.19 -5.05 -23.67
C TYR A 165 -0.45 -5.81 -22.56
N GLY A 166 -0.61 -7.13 -22.53
CA GLY A 166 0.15 -8.03 -21.66
C GLY A 166 0.92 -9.01 -22.53
N SER A 167 2.24 -9.04 -22.38
CA SER A 167 3.12 -10.00 -23.06
C SER A 167 3.05 -11.37 -22.42
#